data_b16ee6a570f4c0b7a4583266761720be
#
_entry.id   b16ee6a570f4c0b7a4583266761720be
#
_cell.length_a   1.000
_cell.length_b   1.000
_cell.length_c   1.000
_cell.angle_alpha   90.00
_cell.angle_beta   90.00
_cell.angle_gamma   90.00
#
_symmetry.space_group_name_H-M   'P 1'
#
loop_
_entity.id
_entity.type
_entity.pdbx_description
1 polymer ?
#
loop_
_entity_poly.entity_id
_entity_poly.type
_entity_poly.pdbx_seq_one_letter_code
_entity_poly.pdbx_strand_id
1 'polypeptide(L)'
;MSKEITIAVPDGKRAEWINGVLTLVDELKVDNRPVTERIKTFEDAREALGDEHPLVKEYWGVVNVDLDITQDLIAYLKLRIIVAAINEGWEPKFDKCEYRYFPWFYLYTKEQYDALDDEEKGRCVLRSGSVTSSHNGFVYCGASNDASYSSTSSGSRLAFRTRELAAYAGKQFTEEWADFMFKPRTGEELNGKSEAAKATIDFNNNEDE
;
A
#
# COMPACT_ATOMS: atom_id res chain seq x y z
N MET A 1 15.89 54.17 1.40
CA MET A 1 16.88 53.19 1.86
C MET A 1 16.10 51.95 2.30
N SER A 2 16.22 50.84 1.58
CA SER A 2 15.67 49.56 2.03
C SER A 2 16.49 49.05 3.19
N LYS A 3 15.85 48.67 4.29
CA LYS A 3 16.51 48.01 5.41
C LYS A 3 16.55 46.49 5.12
N GLU A 4 17.71 45.94 4.95
CA GLU A 4 17.89 44.50 4.91
C GLU A 4 17.89 43.93 6.31
N ILE A 5 17.16 42.86 6.52
CA ILE A 5 17.13 42.08 7.76
C ILE A 5 17.70 40.71 7.42
N THR A 6 18.82 40.36 8.01
CA THR A 6 19.40 39.01 7.88
C THR A 6 18.89 38.15 9.03
N ILE A 7 18.33 37.00 8.72
CA ILE A 7 17.84 36.04 9.72
C ILE A 7 18.69 34.79 9.62
N ALA A 8 19.25 34.35 10.72
CA ALA A 8 19.92 33.06 10.81
C ALA A 8 18.85 31.95 10.89
N VAL A 9 18.86 31.05 9.90
CA VAL A 9 17.99 29.86 9.89
C VAL A 9 18.81 28.71 10.47
N PRO A 10 18.37 28.07 11.56
CA PRO A 10 19.05 26.90 12.12
C PRO A 10 19.05 25.73 11.14
N ASP A 11 20.04 24.84 11.26
CA ASP A 11 20.11 23.62 10.45
C ASP A 11 18.84 22.78 10.61
N GLY A 12 18.31 22.28 9.48
CA GLY A 12 17.05 21.52 9.42
C GLY A 12 15.78 22.36 9.51
N LYS A 13 15.90 23.70 9.46
CA LYS A 13 14.77 24.64 9.35
C LYS A 13 14.84 25.43 8.05
N ARG A 14 13.69 25.87 7.54
CA ARG A 14 13.56 26.86 6.46
C ARG A 14 12.64 27.98 6.89
N ALA A 15 12.85 29.16 6.36
CA ALA A 15 12.00 30.30 6.64
C ALA A 15 10.89 30.39 5.60
N GLU A 16 9.64 30.43 6.05
CA GLU A 16 8.46 30.58 5.18
C GLU A 16 7.56 31.74 5.68
N TRP A 17 6.92 32.44 4.72
CA TRP A 17 5.89 33.41 5.05
C TRP A 17 4.54 32.69 5.21
N ILE A 18 4.04 32.65 6.44
CA ILE A 18 2.74 32.05 6.78
C ILE A 18 1.86 33.16 7.34
N ASN A 19 0.77 33.48 6.65
CA ASN A 19 -0.19 34.56 7.03
C ASN A 19 0.49 35.92 7.29
N GLY A 20 1.52 36.26 6.51
CA GLY A 20 2.24 37.52 6.66
C GLY A 20 3.27 37.55 7.78
N VAL A 21 3.53 36.44 8.44
CA VAL A 21 4.56 36.26 9.48
C VAL A 21 5.65 35.33 8.95
N LEU A 22 6.91 35.74 9.09
CA LEU A 22 8.05 34.87 8.75
C LEU A 22 8.22 33.83 9.85
N THR A 23 7.97 32.57 9.50
CA THR A 23 7.96 31.44 10.42
C THR A 23 9.08 30.46 10.06
N LEU A 24 9.78 29.93 11.05
CA LEU A 24 10.73 28.84 10.85
C LEU A 24 9.98 27.52 10.91
N VAL A 25 9.91 26.85 9.77
CA VAL A 25 9.33 25.50 9.64
C VAL A 25 10.43 24.47 9.49
N ASP A 26 10.13 23.23 9.85
CA ASP A 26 11.08 22.14 9.65
C ASP A 26 11.35 21.97 8.14
N GLU A 27 12.63 21.84 7.78
CA GLU A 27 13.01 21.49 6.43
C GLU A 27 12.60 20.04 6.22
N LEU A 28 11.64 19.81 5.31
CA LEU A 28 11.25 18.46 4.94
C LEU A 28 12.47 17.79 4.33
N LYS A 29 13.05 16.84 5.06
CA LYS A 29 14.07 15.95 4.49
C LYS A 29 13.41 15.20 3.35
N VAL A 30 13.67 15.60 2.13
CA VAL A 30 13.22 14.86 0.94
C VAL A 30 13.94 13.50 0.98
N ASP A 31 13.18 12.47 1.23
CA ASP A 31 13.69 11.10 1.16
C ASP A 31 13.82 10.70 -0.31
N ASN A 32 15.05 10.74 -0.82
CA ASN A 32 15.39 10.45 -2.23
C ASN A 32 15.49 8.95 -2.54
N ARG A 33 15.25 8.07 -1.57
CA ARG A 33 15.24 6.63 -1.84
C ARG A 33 14.13 6.28 -2.83
N PRO A 34 14.30 5.22 -3.64
CA PRO A 34 13.23 4.72 -4.50
C PRO A 34 11.95 4.47 -3.70
N VAL A 35 10.79 4.70 -4.30
CA VAL A 35 9.49 4.50 -3.65
C VAL A 35 9.32 3.06 -3.12
N THR A 36 9.90 2.08 -3.80
CA THR A 36 9.92 0.67 -3.40
C THR A 36 10.73 0.37 -2.14
N GLU A 37 11.60 1.29 -1.72
CA GLU A 37 12.33 1.21 -0.45
C GLU A 37 11.65 1.96 0.68
N ARG A 38 10.81 2.95 0.34
CA ARG A 38 10.09 3.81 1.29
C ARG A 38 8.72 3.27 1.68
N ILE A 39 7.99 2.68 0.74
CA ILE A 39 6.60 2.23 0.92
C ILE A 39 6.57 0.70 0.99
N LYS A 40 6.68 0.13 2.18
CA LYS A 40 6.69 -1.32 2.42
C LYS A 40 5.45 -1.82 3.16
N THR A 41 4.77 -0.93 3.86
CA THR A 41 3.57 -1.22 4.65
C THR A 41 2.44 -0.26 4.26
N PHE A 42 1.23 -0.57 4.69
CA PHE A 42 0.11 0.36 4.56
C PHE A 42 0.37 1.67 5.32
N GLU A 43 0.99 1.58 6.49
CA GLU A 43 1.34 2.73 7.33
C GLU A 43 2.32 3.65 6.61
N ASP A 44 3.37 3.11 5.97
CA ASP A 44 4.30 3.90 5.15
C ASP A 44 3.57 4.64 4.03
N ALA A 45 2.63 3.97 3.35
CA ALA A 45 1.84 4.58 2.28
C ALA A 45 0.95 5.72 2.79
N ARG A 46 0.29 5.51 3.95
CA ARG A 46 -0.54 6.52 4.59
C ARG A 46 0.27 7.73 5.02
N GLU A 47 1.42 7.50 5.66
CA GLU A 47 2.33 8.57 6.10
C GLU A 47 2.90 9.36 4.92
N ALA A 48 3.24 8.68 3.83
CA ALA A 48 3.74 9.34 2.62
C ALA A 48 2.72 10.28 1.97
N LEU A 49 1.42 9.97 2.05
CA LEU A 49 0.35 10.84 1.58
C LEU A 49 -0.01 11.95 2.58
N GLY A 50 0.14 11.65 3.88
CA GLY A 50 -0.26 12.54 4.98
C GLY A 50 -1.76 12.48 5.32
N ASP A 51 -2.10 12.84 6.55
CA ASP A 51 -3.46 12.70 7.09
C ASP A 51 -4.49 13.63 6.40
N GLU A 52 -4.03 14.72 5.77
CA GLU A 52 -4.89 15.65 5.04
C GLU A 52 -5.26 15.15 3.63
N HIS A 53 -4.62 14.10 3.14
CA HIS A 53 -4.90 13.57 1.81
C HIS A 53 -6.33 13.01 1.70
N PRO A 54 -7.10 13.30 0.62
CA PRO A 54 -8.50 12.88 0.51
C PRO A 54 -8.74 11.38 0.71
N LEU A 55 -7.86 10.52 0.18
CA LEU A 55 -7.98 9.07 0.33
C LEU A 55 -7.77 8.62 1.78
N VAL A 56 -6.86 9.28 2.52
CA VAL A 56 -6.61 8.98 3.92
C VAL A 56 -7.80 9.41 4.78
N LYS A 57 -8.37 10.60 4.50
CA LYS A 57 -9.61 11.06 5.15
C LYS A 57 -10.80 10.13 4.87
N GLU A 58 -10.95 9.68 3.61
CA GLU A 58 -11.99 8.73 3.21
C GLU A 58 -11.85 7.40 3.99
N TYR A 59 -10.65 6.85 4.08
CA TYR A 59 -10.36 5.64 4.85
C TYR A 59 -10.75 5.81 6.32
N TRP A 60 -10.28 6.85 6.99
CA TRP A 60 -10.62 7.12 8.40
C TRP A 60 -12.09 7.41 8.61
N GLY A 61 -12.74 8.08 7.66
CA GLY A 61 -14.19 8.33 7.68
C GLY A 61 -15.02 7.05 7.62
N VAL A 62 -14.49 5.99 7.02
CA VAL A 62 -15.17 4.67 6.96
C VAL A 62 -14.82 3.81 8.17
N VAL A 63 -13.54 3.71 8.52
CA VAL A 63 -13.08 2.77 9.57
C VAL A 63 -13.47 3.22 10.97
N ASN A 64 -13.62 4.53 11.20
CA ASN A 64 -13.98 5.08 12.53
C ASN A 64 -15.49 5.18 12.78
N VAL A 65 -16.35 4.78 11.84
CA VAL A 65 -17.79 4.74 12.08
C VAL A 65 -18.18 3.40 12.71
N ASP A 66 -19.14 3.43 13.61
CA ASP A 66 -19.72 2.23 14.23
C ASP A 66 -20.75 1.59 13.26
N LEU A 67 -20.23 1.09 12.15
CA LEU A 67 -21.00 0.37 11.14
C LEU A 67 -20.29 -0.97 10.84
N ASP A 68 -21.09 -1.96 10.52
CA ASP A 68 -20.58 -3.27 10.08
C ASP A 68 -20.06 -3.16 8.63
N ILE A 69 -18.80 -2.74 8.50
CA ILE A 69 -18.13 -2.54 7.22
C ILE A 69 -17.44 -3.85 6.81
N THR A 70 -17.68 -4.28 5.57
CA THR A 70 -17.04 -5.48 5.04
C THR A 70 -15.54 -5.30 4.86
N GLN A 71 -14.76 -6.35 5.15
CA GLN A 71 -13.29 -6.27 5.13
C GLN A 71 -12.72 -6.06 3.72
N ASP A 72 -13.41 -6.51 2.68
CA ASP A 72 -13.04 -6.25 1.28
C ASP A 72 -13.13 -4.76 0.92
N LEU A 73 -14.12 -4.03 1.47
CA LEU A 73 -14.19 -2.58 1.30
C LEU A 73 -13.02 -1.87 2.01
N ILE A 74 -12.69 -2.30 3.23
CA ILE A 74 -11.52 -1.77 3.96
C ILE A 74 -10.24 -2.05 3.17
N ALA A 75 -10.07 -3.25 2.64
CA ALA A 75 -8.93 -3.63 1.80
C ALA A 75 -8.85 -2.76 0.53
N TYR A 76 -9.97 -2.51 -0.13
CA TYR A 76 -10.02 -1.61 -1.28
C TYR A 76 -9.56 -0.19 -0.94
N LEU A 77 -10.00 0.37 0.17
CA LEU A 77 -9.58 1.71 0.60
C LEU A 77 -8.09 1.76 0.92
N LYS A 78 -7.55 0.73 1.57
CA LYS A 78 -6.10 0.60 1.81
C LYS A 78 -5.32 0.53 0.51
N LEU A 79 -5.75 -0.30 -0.44
CA LEU A 79 -5.11 -0.40 -1.76
C LEU A 79 -5.12 0.92 -2.52
N ARG A 80 -6.17 1.72 -2.44
CA ARG A 80 -6.19 3.06 -3.05
C ARG A 80 -5.11 3.98 -2.48
N ILE A 81 -4.88 3.95 -1.17
CA ILE A 81 -3.82 4.69 -0.49
C ILE A 81 -2.44 4.19 -0.93
N ILE A 82 -2.23 2.87 -0.92
CA ILE A 82 -0.97 2.23 -1.35
C ILE A 82 -0.64 2.60 -2.79
N VAL A 83 -1.61 2.47 -3.70
CA VAL A 83 -1.44 2.79 -5.12
C VAL A 83 -1.10 4.27 -5.32
N ALA A 84 -1.80 5.18 -4.65
CA ALA A 84 -1.54 6.61 -4.75
C ALA A 84 -0.14 6.97 -4.23
N ALA A 85 0.28 6.40 -3.09
CA ALA A 85 1.62 6.62 -2.52
C ALA A 85 2.73 6.10 -3.45
N ILE A 86 2.58 4.89 -4.00
CA ILE A 86 3.55 4.29 -4.93
C ILE A 86 3.63 5.07 -6.25
N ASN A 87 2.52 5.63 -6.72
CA ASN A 87 2.47 6.42 -7.95
C ASN A 87 3.03 7.85 -7.80
N GLU A 88 3.28 8.33 -6.58
CA GLU A 88 3.89 9.65 -6.31
C GLU A 88 3.18 10.79 -7.06
N GLY A 89 1.85 10.83 -6.98
CA GLY A 89 1.03 11.87 -7.61
C GLY A 89 0.71 11.64 -9.10
N TRP A 90 1.15 10.51 -9.69
CA TRP A 90 0.68 10.17 -11.03
C TRP A 90 -0.78 9.74 -10.99
N GLU A 91 -1.58 10.28 -11.90
CA GLU A 91 -2.97 9.90 -12.14
C GLU A 91 -3.18 9.48 -13.60
N PRO A 92 -3.97 8.43 -13.86
CA PRO A 92 -4.24 7.97 -15.22
C PRO A 92 -5.10 8.97 -15.99
N LYS A 93 -4.70 9.29 -17.23
CA LYS A 93 -5.39 10.27 -18.10
C LYS A 93 -6.53 9.68 -18.92
N PHE A 94 -6.67 8.36 -18.98
CA PHE A 94 -7.69 7.66 -19.78
C PHE A 94 -7.65 7.99 -21.28
N ASP A 95 -6.51 8.35 -21.81
CA ASP A 95 -6.29 8.45 -23.24
C ASP A 95 -5.88 7.08 -23.84
N LYS A 96 -5.93 6.98 -25.16
CA LYS A 96 -5.60 5.73 -25.87
C LYS A 96 -4.10 5.44 -25.92
N CYS A 97 -3.26 6.34 -25.45
CA CYS A 97 -1.80 6.28 -25.57
C CYS A 97 -1.12 5.95 -24.26
N GLU A 98 -1.80 6.08 -23.13
CA GLU A 98 -1.23 5.82 -21.82
C GLU A 98 -1.53 4.40 -21.36
N TYR A 99 -0.48 3.60 -21.19
CA TYR A 99 -0.62 2.29 -20.56
C TYR A 99 -0.77 2.43 -19.06
N ARG A 100 -1.69 1.64 -18.50
CA ARG A 100 -1.96 1.52 -17.07
C ARG A 100 -1.64 0.10 -16.68
N TYR A 101 -0.72 -0.08 -15.72
CA TYR A 101 -0.24 -1.39 -15.30
C TYR A 101 -0.94 -1.83 -14.03
N PHE A 102 -1.19 -3.11 -13.89
CA PHE A 102 -1.82 -3.71 -12.72
C PHE A 102 -1.23 -5.09 -12.42
N PRO A 103 -1.18 -5.52 -11.14
CA PRO A 103 -0.69 -6.85 -10.79
C PRO A 103 -1.66 -7.94 -11.21
N TRP A 104 -1.12 -9.12 -11.50
CA TRP A 104 -1.84 -10.34 -11.80
C TRP A 104 -1.66 -11.35 -10.69
N PHE A 105 -2.73 -12.09 -10.36
CA PHE A 105 -2.73 -13.12 -9.33
C PHE A 105 -3.29 -14.42 -9.87
N TYR A 106 -2.76 -15.52 -9.36
CA TYR A 106 -3.22 -16.86 -9.66
C TYR A 106 -3.93 -17.44 -8.43
N LEU A 107 -4.99 -18.18 -8.67
CA LEU A 107 -5.73 -18.90 -7.66
C LEU A 107 -5.51 -20.41 -7.87
N TYR A 108 -4.73 -21.01 -6.99
CA TYR A 108 -4.47 -22.45 -7.02
C TYR A 108 -5.66 -23.24 -6.45
N THR A 109 -6.01 -24.34 -7.11
CA THR A 109 -6.84 -25.35 -6.46
C THR A 109 -6.06 -26.06 -5.35
N LYS A 110 -6.75 -26.84 -4.50
CA LYS A 110 -6.07 -27.60 -3.45
C LYS A 110 -5.02 -28.54 -4.02
N GLU A 111 -5.36 -29.28 -5.07
CA GLU A 111 -4.47 -30.24 -5.73
C GLU A 111 -3.25 -29.55 -6.33
N GLN A 112 -3.44 -28.38 -6.97
CA GLN A 112 -2.35 -27.59 -7.52
C GLN A 112 -1.45 -27.05 -6.41
N TYR A 113 -2.02 -26.52 -5.33
CA TYR A 113 -1.26 -26.02 -4.20
C TYR A 113 -0.46 -27.14 -3.52
N ASP A 114 -1.07 -28.30 -3.30
CA ASP A 114 -0.41 -29.45 -2.66
C ASP A 114 0.80 -29.97 -3.48
N ALA A 115 0.75 -29.79 -4.81
CA ALA A 115 1.82 -30.17 -5.73
C ALA A 115 2.99 -29.16 -5.84
N LEU A 116 2.84 -27.96 -5.28
CA LEU A 116 3.90 -26.94 -5.25
C LEU A 116 5.05 -27.36 -4.34
N ASP A 117 6.25 -26.87 -4.62
CA ASP A 117 7.37 -26.98 -3.69
C ASP A 117 7.22 -26.02 -2.49
N ASP A 118 8.11 -26.14 -1.49
CA ASP A 118 8.03 -25.35 -0.26
C ASP A 118 8.29 -23.85 -0.50
N GLU A 119 9.12 -23.50 -1.48
CA GLU A 119 9.39 -22.11 -1.85
C GLU A 119 8.15 -21.48 -2.50
N GLU A 120 7.52 -22.16 -3.42
CA GLU A 120 6.28 -21.72 -4.08
C GLU A 120 5.13 -21.62 -3.09
N LYS A 121 4.97 -22.61 -2.18
CA LYS A 121 3.99 -22.56 -1.09
C LYS A 121 4.20 -21.36 -0.18
N GLY A 122 5.45 -21.03 0.15
CA GLY A 122 5.81 -19.88 0.98
C GLY A 122 5.42 -18.53 0.39
N ARG A 123 5.19 -18.45 -0.93
CA ARG A 123 4.73 -17.25 -1.62
C ARG A 123 3.21 -17.13 -1.72
N CYS A 124 2.49 -18.18 -1.41
CA CYS A 124 1.03 -18.21 -1.47
C CYS A 124 0.41 -17.63 -0.20
N VAL A 125 -0.59 -16.77 -0.37
CA VAL A 125 -1.47 -16.36 0.71
C VAL A 125 -2.61 -17.38 0.83
N LEU A 126 -2.72 -17.99 2.01
CA LEU A 126 -3.81 -18.91 2.35
C LEU A 126 -4.87 -18.18 3.15
N ARG A 127 -6.12 -18.62 2.99
CA ARG A 127 -7.26 -18.10 3.76
C ARG A 127 -8.02 -19.23 4.42
N SER A 128 -8.24 -19.13 5.74
CA SER A 128 -9.00 -20.09 6.52
C SER A 128 -10.50 -20.09 6.20
N GLY A 129 -11.21 -21.17 6.51
CA GLY A 129 -12.65 -21.28 6.37
C GLY A 129 -13.17 -21.55 4.96
N SER A 130 -12.31 -21.86 3.99
CA SER A 130 -12.71 -22.26 2.65
C SER A 130 -12.81 -23.79 2.50
N VAL A 131 -13.57 -24.44 3.35
CA VAL A 131 -13.76 -25.93 3.30
C VAL A 131 -14.46 -26.38 2.02
N THR A 132 -15.10 -25.45 1.32
CA THR A 132 -15.85 -25.71 0.07
C THR A 132 -15.29 -25.00 -1.16
N SER A 133 -14.25 -24.16 -1.03
CA SER A 133 -13.67 -23.50 -2.21
C SER A 133 -12.68 -24.43 -2.90
N SER A 134 -12.81 -24.52 -4.20
CA SER A 134 -11.87 -25.24 -5.07
C SER A 134 -10.48 -24.59 -5.13
N HIS A 135 -10.27 -23.44 -4.50
CA HIS A 135 -9.02 -22.67 -4.54
C HIS A 135 -8.49 -22.45 -3.13
N ASN A 136 -7.22 -22.76 -2.91
CA ASN A 136 -6.58 -22.67 -1.60
C ASN A 136 -5.46 -21.64 -1.51
N GLY A 137 -4.84 -21.25 -2.64
CA GLY A 137 -3.69 -20.36 -2.66
C GLY A 137 -3.90 -19.17 -3.58
N PHE A 138 -3.55 -17.98 -3.11
CA PHE A 138 -3.52 -16.74 -3.88
C PHE A 138 -2.06 -16.27 -3.95
N VAL A 139 -1.54 -16.07 -5.16
CA VAL A 139 -0.15 -15.70 -5.36
C VAL A 139 0.00 -14.67 -6.46
N TYR A 140 0.94 -13.72 -6.29
CA TYR A 140 1.33 -12.83 -7.36
C TYR A 140 1.95 -13.61 -8.53
N CYS A 141 1.46 -13.36 -9.74
CA CYS A 141 1.88 -14.06 -10.95
C CYS A 141 2.63 -13.16 -11.92
N GLY A 142 2.28 -11.87 -11.99
CA GLY A 142 2.88 -10.95 -12.95
C GLY A 142 2.20 -9.59 -12.97
N ALA A 143 2.65 -8.71 -13.88
CA ALA A 143 1.99 -7.43 -14.15
C ALA A 143 1.57 -7.35 -15.61
N SER A 144 0.32 -6.94 -15.84
CA SER A 144 -0.26 -6.69 -17.16
C SER A 144 -0.51 -5.20 -17.37
N ASN A 145 -0.93 -4.81 -18.56
CA ASN A 145 -1.23 -3.43 -18.91
C ASN A 145 -2.40 -3.32 -19.88
N ASP A 146 -3.06 -2.18 -19.83
CA ASP A 146 -4.12 -1.81 -20.74
C ASP A 146 -4.10 -0.30 -21.01
N ALA A 147 -4.38 0.11 -22.24
CA ALA A 147 -4.46 1.52 -22.63
C ALA A 147 -5.89 1.95 -22.99
N SER A 148 -6.67 1.05 -23.58
CA SER A 148 -7.95 1.36 -24.25
C SER A 148 -9.18 0.93 -23.46
N TYR A 149 -9.00 0.05 -22.50
CA TYR A 149 -10.10 -0.56 -21.75
C TYR A 149 -9.94 -0.36 -20.26
N SER A 150 -11.07 -0.28 -19.56
CA SER A 150 -11.12 -0.48 -18.11
C SER A 150 -11.93 -1.75 -17.87
N SER A 151 -11.35 -2.72 -17.22
CA SER A 151 -12.04 -3.96 -16.86
C SER A 151 -12.49 -3.93 -15.40
N THR A 152 -13.48 -4.77 -15.08
CA THR A 152 -13.96 -4.93 -13.69
C THR A 152 -12.88 -5.49 -12.76
N SER A 153 -11.88 -6.17 -13.32
CA SER A 153 -10.77 -6.76 -12.54
C SER A 153 -9.62 -5.80 -12.28
N SER A 154 -9.36 -4.82 -13.16
CA SER A 154 -8.20 -3.94 -13.01
C SER A 154 -8.55 -2.53 -12.56
N GLY A 155 -9.64 -1.97 -12.98
CA GLY A 155 -10.09 -0.62 -12.65
C GLY A 155 -8.98 0.43 -12.67
N SER A 156 -9.29 1.63 -13.05
CA SER A 156 -8.30 2.69 -13.18
C SER A 156 -7.74 3.22 -11.84
N ARG A 157 -8.49 3.02 -10.76
CA ARG A 157 -8.11 3.52 -9.42
C ARG A 157 -7.01 2.69 -8.75
N LEU A 158 -6.75 1.48 -9.25
CA LEU A 158 -5.73 0.55 -8.74
C LEU A 158 -4.65 0.29 -9.78
N ALA A 159 -4.46 1.23 -10.72
CA ALA A 159 -3.45 1.14 -11.76
C ALA A 159 -2.15 1.87 -11.37
N PHE A 160 -1.04 1.41 -11.94
CA PHE A 160 0.29 1.96 -11.73
C PHE A 160 0.83 2.55 -13.03
N ARG A 161 1.72 3.55 -12.89
CA ARG A 161 2.37 4.22 -14.04
C ARG A 161 3.36 3.32 -14.78
N THR A 162 3.94 2.31 -14.11
CA THR A 162 4.91 1.38 -14.72
C THR A 162 4.66 -0.07 -14.31
N ARG A 163 5.19 -0.99 -15.12
CA ARG A 163 5.15 -2.44 -14.87
C ARG A 163 5.87 -2.81 -13.58
N GLU A 164 7.02 -2.17 -13.33
CA GLU A 164 7.86 -2.44 -12.16
C GLU A 164 7.14 -2.08 -10.86
N LEU A 165 6.43 -0.94 -10.84
CA LEU A 165 5.62 -0.52 -9.68
C LEU A 165 4.41 -1.44 -9.47
N ALA A 166 3.75 -1.87 -10.54
CA ALA A 166 2.67 -2.86 -10.45
C ALA A 166 3.18 -4.20 -9.91
N ALA A 167 4.34 -4.67 -10.41
CA ALA A 167 4.98 -5.88 -9.95
C ALA A 167 5.42 -5.79 -8.48
N TYR A 168 6.00 -4.66 -8.07
CA TYR A 168 6.34 -4.39 -6.68
C TYR A 168 5.12 -4.44 -5.78
N ALA A 169 4.08 -3.68 -6.11
CA ALA A 169 2.86 -3.61 -5.32
C ALA A 169 2.15 -4.97 -5.22
N GLY A 170 2.13 -5.75 -6.29
CA GLY A 170 1.55 -7.09 -6.30
C GLY A 170 2.27 -8.06 -5.36
N LYS A 171 3.60 -7.97 -5.28
CA LYS A 171 4.42 -8.81 -4.39
C LYS A 171 4.39 -8.33 -2.94
N GLN A 172 4.60 -7.04 -2.73
CA GLN A 172 4.73 -6.46 -1.40
C GLN A 172 3.43 -6.49 -0.62
N PHE A 173 2.30 -6.25 -1.29
CA PHE A 173 0.99 -6.11 -0.69
C PHE A 173 0.03 -7.26 -1.07
N THR A 174 0.56 -8.47 -1.28
CA THR A 174 -0.23 -9.63 -1.70
C THR A 174 -1.39 -9.93 -0.73
N GLU A 175 -1.22 -9.65 0.57
CA GLU A 175 -2.25 -9.84 1.59
C GLU A 175 -3.44 -8.89 1.39
N GLU A 176 -3.18 -7.60 1.15
CA GLU A 176 -4.19 -6.59 0.88
C GLU A 176 -4.93 -6.88 -0.44
N TRP A 177 -4.19 -7.33 -1.46
CA TRP A 177 -4.80 -7.80 -2.71
C TRP A 177 -5.68 -9.04 -2.49
N ALA A 178 -5.24 -10.00 -1.67
CA ALA A 178 -6.03 -11.18 -1.35
C ALA A 178 -7.30 -10.84 -0.56
N ASP A 179 -7.22 -9.90 0.39
CA ASP A 179 -8.37 -9.41 1.14
C ASP A 179 -9.42 -8.77 0.22
N PHE A 180 -8.99 -8.07 -0.82
CA PHE A 180 -9.87 -7.40 -1.77
C PHE A 180 -10.40 -8.34 -2.87
N MET A 181 -9.51 -9.13 -3.50
CA MET A 181 -9.82 -9.85 -4.74
C MET A 181 -10.21 -11.31 -4.53
N PHE A 182 -9.87 -11.90 -3.39
CA PHE A 182 -10.07 -13.31 -3.13
C PHE A 182 -10.95 -13.55 -1.91
N LYS A 183 -10.39 -13.39 -0.73
CA LYS A 183 -11.10 -13.58 0.54
C LYS A 183 -10.46 -12.74 1.63
N PRO A 184 -11.25 -11.88 2.30
CA PRO A 184 -10.75 -11.08 3.41
C PRO A 184 -10.26 -11.94 4.58
N ARG A 185 -9.27 -11.44 5.30
CA ARG A 185 -8.82 -12.01 6.58
C ARG A 185 -9.94 -11.98 7.60
N THR A 186 -10.07 -13.05 8.37
CA THR A 186 -10.95 -13.09 9.53
C THR A 186 -10.33 -12.35 10.71
N GLY A 187 -11.14 -12.03 11.73
CA GLY A 187 -10.64 -11.39 12.94
C GLY A 187 -9.52 -12.16 13.65
N GLU A 188 -9.56 -13.48 13.62
CA GLU A 188 -8.53 -14.35 14.18
C GLU A 188 -7.19 -14.25 13.39
N GLU A 189 -7.26 -14.22 12.06
CA GLU A 189 -6.08 -14.06 11.19
C GLU A 189 -5.45 -12.67 11.31
N LEU A 190 -6.24 -11.63 11.53
CA LEU A 190 -5.76 -10.27 11.80
C LEU A 190 -5.03 -10.20 13.14
N ASN A 191 -5.58 -10.82 14.19
CA ASN A 191 -5.00 -10.82 15.53
C ASN A 191 -3.72 -11.67 15.61
N GLY A 192 -3.68 -12.84 14.95
CA GLY A 192 -2.51 -13.72 14.95
C GLY A 192 -1.25 -13.08 14.34
N LYS A 193 -1.40 -12.25 13.30
CA LYS A 193 -0.27 -11.49 12.74
C LYS A 193 0.21 -10.36 13.62
N SER A 194 -0.69 -9.73 14.40
CA SER A 194 -0.30 -8.73 15.39
C SER A 194 0.56 -9.31 16.51
N GLU A 195 0.29 -10.54 16.94
CA GLU A 195 1.10 -11.24 17.96
C GLU A 195 2.45 -11.74 17.39
N ALA A 196 2.46 -12.26 16.15
CA ALA A 196 3.69 -12.66 15.49
C ALA A 196 4.63 -11.48 15.22
N ALA A 197 4.10 -10.33 14.82
CA ALA A 197 4.88 -9.10 14.64
C ALA A 197 5.46 -8.58 15.96
N LYS A 198 4.70 -8.64 17.05
CA LYS A 198 5.19 -8.28 18.40
C LYS A 198 6.29 -9.23 18.88
N ALA A 199 6.11 -10.54 18.68
CA ALA A 199 7.12 -11.54 19.05
C ALA A 199 8.45 -11.34 18.29
N THR A 200 8.41 -10.93 17.02
CA THR A 200 9.60 -10.64 16.22
C THR A 200 10.35 -9.38 16.72
N ILE A 201 9.62 -8.38 17.22
CA ILE A 201 10.21 -7.17 17.79
C ILE A 201 10.89 -7.49 19.13
N ASP A 202 10.28 -8.34 19.96
CA ASP A 202 10.86 -8.75 21.25
C ASP A 202 12.11 -9.63 21.10
N PHE A 203 12.21 -10.45 20.04
CA PHE A 203 13.40 -11.24 19.75
C PHE A 203 14.61 -10.37 19.34
N ASN A 204 14.38 -9.29 18.60
CA ASN A 204 15.47 -8.41 18.16
C ASN A 204 15.98 -7.46 19.26
N ASN A 205 15.25 -7.29 20.36
CA ASN A 205 15.67 -6.46 21.50
C ASN A 205 16.45 -7.21 22.58
N ASN A 206 16.60 -8.53 22.49
CA ASN A 206 17.28 -9.36 23.48
C ASN A 206 18.68 -9.86 23.04
N GLU A 207 19.22 -9.43 21.91
CA GLU A 207 20.57 -9.81 21.45
C GLU A 207 21.65 -8.74 21.70
N ASP A 208 21.35 -7.64 22.42
CA ASP A 208 22.28 -6.59 22.78
C ASP A 208 22.42 -6.44 24.33
N GLU A 209 22.63 -7.53 25.08
CA GLU A 209 23.16 -7.49 26.45
C GLU A 209 24.39 -8.39 26.63
#